data_6a0fb1cbbe9637218266c256b3dc2257
#
_entry.id   6a0fb1cbbe9637218266c256b3dc2257
#
_cell.length_a   1.000
_cell.length_b   1.000
_cell.length_c   1.000
_cell.angle_alpha   90.00
_cell.angle_beta   90.00
_cell.angle_gamma   90.00
#
_symmetry.space_group_name_H-M   'P 1'
#
loop_
_entity.id
_entity.type
_entity.pdbx_description
1 polymer ?
#
loop_
_entity_poly.entity_id
_entity_poly.type
_entity_poly.pdbx_seq_one_letter_code
_entity_poly.pdbx_strand_id
1 'polypeptide(L)'
;ETIYAYGGDVGFISDSKPERDSTSVYGQGTWNLSETWRTVFGLRYTEDEVYSSVTNYYGREGTDVLEIKSDKVTGRLVVEHDINDSTMLFGSFTKGFKPGGSNLTYGTEAVIAPIVVLPIFNEEIVNAYEIGLKTDLADGRIRLNAAAFYYDYNNLQYQATDPEVFNGGVGNI
;
A
#
# COMPACT_ATOMS: atom_id res chain seq x y z
N GLU A 1 4.74 12.76 -19.01
CA GLU A 1 5.26 13.95 -18.31
C GLU A 1 6.76 14.05 -18.62
N THR A 2 7.19 15.16 -19.21
CA THR A 2 8.60 15.37 -19.61
C THR A 2 9.34 15.99 -18.44
N ILE A 3 10.29 15.26 -17.85
CA ILE A 3 11.09 15.74 -16.72
C ILE A 3 12.44 16.21 -17.26
N TYR A 4 12.76 17.49 -17.01
CA TYR A 4 14.06 18.06 -17.30
C TYR A 4 14.92 18.02 -16.04
N ALA A 5 15.99 17.22 -16.02
CA ALA A 5 17.00 17.26 -14.96
C ALA A 5 18.25 18.00 -15.46
N TYR A 6 18.62 19.08 -14.80
CA TYR A 6 19.87 19.81 -15.03
C TYR A 6 20.89 19.40 -13.97
N GLY A 7 21.92 18.70 -14.38
CA GLY A 7 23.10 18.44 -13.54
C GLY A 7 24.34 18.58 -14.41
N GLY A 8 25.19 19.53 -14.06
CA GLY A 8 26.45 19.93 -14.68
C GLY A 8 26.88 19.25 -16.00
N ASP A 9 26.98 20.01 -17.07
CA ASP A 9 27.48 19.68 -18.40
C ASP A 9 26.82 18.54 -19.22
N VAL A 10 25.89 17.76 -18.64
CA VAL A 10 25.11 16.75 -19.37
C VAL A 10 23.64 16.87 -18.97
N GLY A 11 22.83 17.51 -19.81
CA GLY A 11 21.38 17.52 -19.64
C GLY A 11 20.80 16.14 -19.99
N PHE A 12 20.04 15.55 -19.09
CA PHE A 12 19.22 14.37 -19.38
C PHE A 12 17.83 14.83 -19.79
N ILE A 13 17.36 14.37 -20.94
CA ILE A 13 15.95 14.50 -21.32
C ILE A 13 15.40 13.08 -21.39
N SER A 14 14.39 12.81 -20.58
CA SER A 14 13.69 11.55 -20.62
C SER A 14 12.18 11.78 -20.69
N ASP A 15 11.50 10.93 -21.43
CA ASP A 15 10.03 10.85 -21.49
C ASP A 15 9.60 9.55 -20.80
N SER A 16 8.84 9.69 -19.73
CA SER A 16 8.36 8.56 -18.93
C SER A 16 6.84 8.44 -19.07
N LYS A 17 6.38 7.24 -19.39
CA LYS A 17 4.96 6.91 -19.53
C LYS A 17 4.61 5.75 -18.61
N PRO A 18 4.24 6.01 -17.36
CA PRO A 18 3.68 4.99 -16.49
C PRO A 18 2.20 4.77 -16.84
N GLU A 19 1.84 3.51 -17.05
CA GLU A 19 0.45 3.06 -17.21
C GLU A 19 0.19 1.99 -16.15
N ARG A 20 -1.03 1.96 -15.63
CA ARG A 20 -1.43 0.97 -14.62
C ARG A 20 -2.86 0.53 -14.86
N ASP A 21 -3.04 -0.76 -14.96
CA ASP A 21 -4.33 -1.43 -14.99
C ASP A 21 -4.53 -2.25 -13.73
N SER A 22 -5.72 -2.15 -13.14
CA SER A 22 -6.08 -2.89 -11.94
C SER A 22 -7.49 -3.44 -12.06
N THR A 23 -7.62 -4.75 -11.96
CA THR A 23 -8.90 -5.45 -11.98
C THR A 23 -9.09 -6.21 -10.67
N SER A 24 -10.29 -6.15 -10.11
CA SER A 24 -10.56 -6.87 -8.87
C SER A 24 -11.99 -7.36 -8.77
N VAL A 25 -12.15 -8.48 -8.06
CA VAL A 25 -13.43 -9.02 -7.63
C VAL A 25 -13.43 -9.15 -6.12
N TYR A 26 -14.55 -8.80 -5.49
CA TYR A 26 -14.67 -8.88 -4.04
C TYR A 26 -16.07 -9.31 -3.61
N GLY A 27 -16.15 -9.88 -2.41
CA GLY A 27 -17.39 -10.20 -1.73
C GLY A 27 -17.27 -10.00 -0.23
N GLN A 28 -18.37 -9.60 0.40
CA GLN A 28 -18.45 -9.43 1.85
C GLN A 28 -19.78 -9.99 2.36
N GLY A 29 -19.74 -10.59 3.54
CA GLY A 29 -20.93 -11.09 4.23
C GLY A 29 -20.89 -10.77 5.71
N THR A 30 -22.09 -10.70 6.30
CA THR A 30 -22.27 -10.60 7.74
C THR A 30 -23.03 -11.83 8.19
N TRP A 31 -22.54 -12.51 9.21
CA TRP A 31 -23.18 -13.69 9.79
C TRP A 31 -23.47 -13.45 11.26
N ASN A 32 -24.75 -13.44 11.64
CA ASN A 32 -25.19 -13.41 13.01
C ASN A 32 -25.16 -14.84 13.57
N LEU A 33 -24.15 -15.12 14.38
CA LEU A 33 -23.94 -16.44 15.01
C LEU A 33 -24.94 -16.69 16.16
N SER A 34 -25.33 -15.60 16.84
CA SER A 34 -26.35 -15.56 17.87
C SER A 34 -26.94 -14.15 17.99
N GLU A 35 -27.78 -13.90 18.99
CA GLU A 35 -28.30 -12.56 19.29
C GLU A 35 -27.20 -11.58 19.71
N THR A 36 -26.11 -12.09 20.30
CA THR A 36 -25.02 -11.27 20.83
C THR A 36 -23.71 -11.40 20.04
N TRP A 37 -23.58 -12.37 19.13
CA TRP A 37 -22.36 -12.58 18.34
C TRP A 37 -22.59 -12.37 16.87
N ARG A 38 -21.72 -11.58 16.27
CA ARG A 38 -21.74 -11.19 14.86
C ARG A 38 -20.35 -11.32 14.26
N THR A 39 -20.27 -11.82 13.04
CA THR A 39 -19.03 -11.92 12.29
C THR A 39 -19.21 -11.25 10.94
N VAL A 40 -18.27 -10.38 10.57
CA VAL A 40 -18.17 -9.81 9.23
C VAL A 40 -16.92 -10.37 8.57
N PHE A 41 -17.07 -10.91 7.38
CA PHE A 41 -15.94 -11.41 6.60
C PHE A 41 -16.01 -10.82 5.19
N GLY A 42 -14.85 -10.53 4.64
CA GLY A 42 -14.72 -10.05 3.27
C GLY A 42 -13.45 -10.58 2.65
N LEU A 43 -13.51 -10.88 1.38
CA LEU A 43 -12.37 -11.27 0.56
C LEU A 43 -12.37 -10.46 -0.73
N ARG A 44 -11.18 -10.15 -1.21
CA ARG A 44 -10.93 -9.47 -2.47
C ARG A 44 -9.75 -10.13 -3.16
N TYR A 45 -9.90 -10.45 -4.43
CA TYR A 45 -8.82 -10.78 -5.33
C TYR A 45 -8.57 -9.59 -6.24
N THR A 46 -7.32 -9.21 -6.40
CA THR A 46 -6.91 -8.10 -7.25
C THR A 46 -5.76 -8.57 -8.14
N GLU A 47 -5.86 -8.28 -9.44
CA GLU A 47 -4.77 -8.32 -10.41
C GLU A 47 -4.37 -6.88 -10.72
N ASP A 48 -3.08 -6.60 -10.68
CA ASP A 48 -2.51 -5.27 -10.91
C ASP A 48 -1.34 -5.40 -11.90
N GLU A 49 -1.36 -4.60 -12.94
CA GLU A 49 -0.34 -4.58 -13.97
C GLU A 49 0.19 -3.16 -14.14
N VAL A 50 1.49 -2.99 -13.96
CA VAL A 50 2.18 -1.72 -14.13
C VAL A 50 3.10 -1.84 -15.34
N TYR A 51 2.88 -0.99 -16.31
CA TYR A 51 3.73 -0.81 -17.47
C TYR A 51 4.44 0.53 -17.35
N SER A 52 5.75 0.53 -17.47
CA SER A 52 6.56 1.74 -17.46
C SER A 52 7.51 1.73 -18.64
N SER A 53 7.50 2.82 -19.43
CA SER A 53 8.50 3.02 -20.45
C SER A 53 9.22 4.35 -20.23
N VAL A 54 10.54 4.34 -20.37
CA VAL A 54 11.37 5.55 -20.29
C VAL A 54 12.23 5.63 -21.53
N THR A 55 12.07 6.72 -22.27
CA THR A 55 12.90 7.01 -23.45
C THR A 55 13.90 8.10 -23.09
N ASN A 56 15.18 7.79 -23.18
CA ASN A 56 16.28 8.70 -22.93
C ASN A 56 16.80 9.25 -24.27
N TYR A 57 16.95 10.56 -24.37
CA TYR A 57 17.34 11.26 -25.60
C TYR A 57 18.81 11.74 -25.58
N TYR A 58 19.43 11.83 -24.38
CA TYR A 58 20.82 12.26 -24.21
C TYR A 58 21.58 11.35 -23.26
N GLY A 59 22.84 11.09 -23.57
CA GLY A 59 23.75 10.30 -22.76
C GLY A 59 23.68 8.81 -23.07
N ARG A 60 22.65 8.14 -22.65
CA ARG A 60 22.31 6.75 -23.01
C ARG A 60 21.00 6.78 -23.81
N GLU A 61 21.13 6.87 -25.12
CA GLU A 61 19.96 6.82 -26.00
C GLU A 61 19.34 5.42 -25.97
N GLY A 62 18.01 5.36 -25.81
CA GLY A 62 17.26 4.12 -25.81
C GLY A 62 15.93 4.24 -25.09
N THR A 63 15.13 3.19 -25.22
CA THR A 63 13.87 3.04 -24.49
C THR A 63 13.99 1.81 -23.61
N ASP A 64 13.88 2.02 -22.31
CA ASP A 64 13.74 0.96 -21.33
C ASP A 64 12.24 0.72 -21.07
N VAL A 65 11.83 -0.54 -21.07
CA VAL A 65 10.45 -0.96 -20.83
C VAL A 65 10.43 -1.94 -19.68
N LEU A 66 9.51 -1.75 -18.77
CA LEU A 66 9.31 -2.61 -17.63
C LEU A 66 7.83 -2.91 -17.45
N GLU A 67 7.52 -4.18 -17.27
CA GLU A 67 6.19 -4.68 -16.96
C GLU A 67 6.23 -5.41 -15.62
N ILE A 68 5.37 -5.02 -14.70
CA ILE A 68 5.27 -5.61 -13.36
C ILE A 68 3.84 -6.06 -13.14
N LYS A 69 3.66 -7.36 -12.85
CA LYS A 69 2.38 -7.95 -12.54
C LYS A 69 2.37 -8.37 -11.08
N SER A 70 1.28 -8.05 -10.41
CA SER A 70 1.02 -8.44 -9.03
C SER A 70 -0.39 -8.96 -8.90
N ASP A 71 -0.56 -10.08 -8.23
CA ASP A 71 -1.87 -10.60 -7.87
C ASP A 71 -1.94 -10.92 -6.37
N LYS A 72 -3.03 -10.55 -5.72
CA LYS A 72 -3.20 -10.75 -4.28
C LYS A 72 -4.63 -11.03 -3.88
N VAL A 73 -4.71 -11.93 -2.90
CA VAL A 73 -5.91 -12.08 -2.09
C VAL A 73 -5.72 -11.26 -0.81
N THR A 74 -6.63 -10.33 -0.59
CA THR A 74 -6.75 -9.55 0.63
C THR A 74 -8.09 -9.85 1.31
N GLY A 75 -8.23 -9.48 2.58
CA GLY A 75 -9.45 -9.79 3.28
C GLY A 75 -9.55 -9.15 4.65
N ARG A 76 -10.74 -9.27 5.20
CA ARG A 76 -11.10 -8.77 6.51
C ARG A 76 -11.95 -9.79 7.25
N LEU A 77 -11.66 -9.97 8.53
CA LEU A 77 -12.48 -10.69 9.48
C LEU A 77 -12.72 -9.79 10.68
N VAL A 78 -13.97 -9.62 11.06
CA VAL A 78 -14.36 -8.92 12.30
C VAL A 78 -15.26 -9.84 13.09
N VAL A 79 -15.01 -9.94 14.38
CA VAL A 79 -15.88 -10.61 15.34
C VAL A 79 -16.36 -9.57 16.34
N GLU A 80 -17.65 -9.47 16.51
CA GLU A 80 -18.31 -8.54 17.42
C GLU A 80 -19.12 -9.32 18.46
N HIS A 81 -19.09 -8.84 19.69
CA HIS A 81 -19.82 -9.42 20.81
C HIS A 81 -20.51 -8.32 21.62
N ASP A 82 -21.82 -8.36 21.64
CA ASP A 82 -22.63 -7.50 22.50
C ASP A 82 -22.67 -8.09 23.92
N ILE A 83 -21.92 -7.46 24.86
CA ILE A 83 -21.90 -7.87 26.28
C ILE A 83 -23.26 -7.57 26.92
N ASN A 84 -23.85 -6.44 26.55
CA ASN A 84 -25.19 -5.99 26.91
C ASN A 84 -25.67 -4.95 25.89
N ASP A 85 -26.88 -4.40 26.09
CA ASP A 85 -27.53 -3.47 25.15
C ASP A 85 -26.74 -2.17 24.91
N SER A 86 -25.80 -1.84 25.79
CA SER A 86 -25.02 -0.60 25.72
C SER A 86 -23.52 -0.83 25.47
N THR A 87 -23.06 -2.08 25.45
CA THR A 87 -21.61 -2.37 25.38
C THR A 87 -21.31 -3.49 24.41
N MET A 88 -20.46 -3.18 23.43
CA MET A 88 -19.96 -4.11 22.41
C MET A 88 -18.43 -4.19 22.46
N LEU A 89 -17.89 -5.40 22.42
CA LEU A 89 -16.49 -5.68 22.12
C LEU A 89 -16.34 -6.08 20.65
N PHE A 90 -15.21 -5.77 20.07
CA PHE A 90 -14.85 -6.30 18.75
C PHE A 90 -13.38 -6.64 18.66
N GLY A 91 -13.08 -7.60 17.79
CA GLY A 91 -11.74 -7.89 17.32
C GLY A 91 -11.74 -7.95 15.81
N SER A 92 -10.69 -7.48 15.17
CA SER A 92 -10.56 -7.56 13.72
C SER A 92 -9.16 -7.95 13.27
N PHE A 93 -9.13 -8.64 12.13
CA PHE A 93 -7.94 -8.88 11.33
C PHE A 93 -8.20 -8.38 9.90
N THR A 94 -7.28 -7.61 9.37
CA THR A 94 -7.35 -7.13 7.99
C THR A 94 -6.00 -7.33 7.32
N LYS A 95 -6.01 -7.96 6.14
CA LYS A 95 -4.84 -8.05 5.27
C LYS A 95 -5.05 -7.11 4.08
N GLY A 96 -4.12 -6.17 3.92
CA GLY A 96 -4.06 -5.26 2.79
C GLY A 96 -2.76 -5.43 2.00
N PHE A 97 -2.71 -4.88 0.78
CA PHE A 97 -1.48 -4.79 0.02
C PHE A 97 -1.43 -3.50 -0.79
N LYS A 98 -0.21 -3.09 -1.12
CA LYS A 98 0.08 -2.05 -2.07
C LYS A 98 0.99 -2.67 -3.13
N PRO A 99 0.64 -2.62 -4.43
CA PRO A 99 1.43 -3.28 -5.45
C PRO A 99 2.81 -2.66 -5.58
N GLY A 100 3.73 -3.44 -6.12
CA GLY A 100 5.04 -2.99 -6.52
C GLY A 100 4.99 -1.99 -7.67
N GLY A 101 6.13 -1.49 -8.03
CA GLY A 101 6.24 -0.51 -9.09
C GLY A 101 7.67 -0.34 -9.60
N SER A 102 7.84 0.67 -10.43
CA SER A 102 9.07 0.97 -11.14
C SER A 102 9.63 2.33 -10.78
N ASN A 103 10.93 2.41 -10.64
CA ASN A 103 11.73 3.63 -10.51
C ASN A 103 12.47 3.97 -11.82
N LEU A 104 12.03 3.51 -12.98
CA LEU A 104 12.72 3.68 -14.26
C LEU A 104 13.08 5.13 -14.60
N THR A 105 12.31 6.09 -14.10
CA THR A 105 12.58 7.53 -14.31
C THR A 105 13.97 7.94 -13.84
N TYR A 106 14.55 7.17 -12.90
CA TYR A 106 15.87 7.44 -12.32
C TYR A 106 16.97 6.52 -12.88
N GLY A 107 16.63 5.52 -13.68
CA GLY A 107 17.50 4.76 -14.59
C GLY A 107 18.57 3.88 -13.97
N THR A 108 18.84 3.97 -12.67
CA THR A 108 19.94 3.25 -12.02
C THR A 108 19.61 2.92 -10.57
N GLU A 109 20.23 1.84 -10.08
CA GLU A 109 20.26 1.55 -8.66
C GLU A 109 20.95 2.70 -7.90
N ALA A 110 20.27 3.26 -6.90
CA ALA A 110 20.81 4.28 -6.03
C ALA A 110 20.74 3.85 -4.57
N VAL A 111 21.80 4.08 -3.82
CA VAL A 111 21.82 3.86 -2.37
C VAL A 111 21.63 5.20 -1.70
N ILE A 112 20.42 5.42 -1.18
CA ILE A 112 20.07 6.58 -0.36
C ILE A 112 19.88 6.04 1.06
N ALA A 113 20.96 6.01 1.84
CA ALA A 113 20.94 5.34 3.16
C ALA A 113 19.77 5.83 4.04
N PRO A 114 18.99 4.92 4.65
CA PRO A 114 19.20 3.46 4.72
C PRO A 114 18.55 2.65 3.57
N ILE A 115 18.07 3.28 2.52
CA ILE A 115 17.25 2.68 1.47
C ILE A 115 18.08 2.45 0.20
N VAL A 116 17.90 1.28 -0.39
CA VAL A 116 18.40 0.96 -1.73
C VAL A 116 17.24 1.17 -2.70
N VAL A 117 17.39 2.14 -3.62
CA VAL A 117 16.43 2.38 -4.70
C VAL A 117 16.81 1.49 -5.88
N LEU A 118 15.97 0.51 -6.15
CA LEU A 118 16.13 -0.40 -7.30
C LEU A 118 15.23 0.06 -8.45
N PRO A 119 15.53 -0.37 -9.70
CA PRO A 119 14.62 -0.11 -10.83
C PRO A 119 13.20 -0.63 -10.59
N ILE A 120 13.07 -1.68 -9.81
CA ILE A 120 11.79 -2.26 -9.37
C ILE A 120 11.76 -2.26 -7.84
N PHE A 121 10.64 -1.89 -7.26
CA PHE A 121 10.34 -2.11 -5.85
C PHE A 121 9.18 -3.09 -5.68
N ASN A 122 9.28 -3.91 -4.64
CA ASN A 122 8.33 -4.96 -4.36
C ASN A 122 7.01 -4.42 -3.80
N GLU A 123 5.99 -5.27 -3.83
CA GLU A 123 4.72 -5.02 -3.14
C GLU A 123 4.91 -4.92 -1.62
N GLU A 124 4.13 -4.07 -1.00
CA GLU A 124 3.99 -3.94 0.45
C GLU A 124 2.76 -4.70 0.92
N ILE A 125 2.88 -5.46 1.99
CA ILE A 125 1.76 -6.17 2.63
C ILE A 125 1.62 -5.66 4.06
N VAL A 126 0.38 -5.39 4.47
CA VAL A 126 0.04 -5.04 5.85
C VAL A 126 -0.92 -6.07 6.44
N ASN A 127 -0.58 -6.58 7.63
CA ASN A 127 -1.47 -7.35 8.48
C ASN A 127 -1.85 -6.46 9.67
N ALA A 128 -3.10 -6.08 9.75
CA ALA A 128 -3.64 -5.20 10.78
C ALA A 128 -4.51 -5.99 11.75
N TYR A 129 -4.22 -5.87 13.04
CA TYR A 129 -4.95 -6.47 14.15
C TYR A 129 -5.50 -5.35 15.01
N GLU A 130 -6.78 -5.45 15.37
CA GLU A 130 -7.43 -4.47 16.24
C GLU A 130 -8.34 -5.17 17.23
N ILE A 131 -8.38 -4.67 18.46
CA ILE A 131 -9.36 -5.01 19.46
C ILE A 131 -9.94 -3.73 20.06
N GLY A 132 -11.24 -3.67 20.24
CA GLY A 132 -11.87 -2.45 20.74
C GLY A 132 -13.15 -2.70 21.49
N LEU A 133 -13.55 -1.63 22.18
CA LEU A 133 -14.76 -1.52 22.99
C LEU A 133 -15.55 -0.31 22.53
N LYS A 134 -16.85 -0.47 22.40
CA LYS A 134 -17.82 0.62 22.25
C LYS A 134 -18.85 0.51 23.36
N THR A 135 -19.08 1.60 24.10
CA THR A 135 -20.05 1.58 25.18
C THR A 135 -20.74 2.92 25.35
N ASP A 136 -22.03 2.86 25.64
CA ASP A 136 -22.84 4.01 26.04
C ASP A 136 -22.97 4.01 27.58
N LEU A 137 -22.59 5.13 28.20
CA LEU A 137 -22.57 5.34 29.64
C LEU A 137 -23.57 6.44 30.01
N ALA A 138 -23.95 6.48 31.30
CA ALA A 138 -24.81 7.51 31.87
C ALA A 138 -26.16 7.66 31.10
N ASP A 139 -26.85 6.55 30.85
CA ASP A 139 -28.12 6.47 30.11
C ASP A 139 -28.00 7.07 28.68
N GLY A 140 -26.88 6.75 28.01
CA GLY A 140 -26.63 7.17 26.62
C GLY A 140 -26.12 8.60 26.46
N ARG A 141 -25.83 9.30 27.56
CA ARG A 141 -25.29 10.68 27.51
C ARG A 141 -23.81 10.73 27.14
N ILE A 142 -23.08 9.64 27.35
CA ILE A 142 -21.64 9.54 27.05
C ILE A 142 -21.43 8.32 26.19
N ARG A 143 -20.81 8.49 25.03
CA ARG A 143 -20.36 7.41 24.17
C ARG A 143 -18.85 7.32 24.23
N LEU A 144 -18.34 6.15 24.66
CA LEU A 144 -16.91 5.84 24.68
C LEU A 144 -16.59 4.80 23.62
N ASN A 145 -15.60 5.11 22.77
CA ASN A 145 -14.99 4.16 21.86
C ASN A 145 -13.50 4.10 22.14
N ALA A 146 -12.99 2.92 22.41
CA ALA A 146 -11.57 2.67 22.66
C ALA A 146 -11.10 1.50 21.80
N ALA A 147 -9.91 1.60 21.26
CA ALA A 147 -9.29 0.54 20.49
C ALA A 147 -7.78 0.50 20.73
N ALA A 148 -7.21 -0.71 20.67
CA ALA A 148 -5.79 -0.96 20.55
C ALA A 148 -5.54 -1.71 19.24
N PHE A 149 -4.44 -1.37 18.56
CA PHE A 149 -4.12 -1.96 17.27
C PHE A 149 -2.63 -2.29 17.17
N TYR A 150 -2.33 -3.25 16.28
CA TYR A 150 -0.98 -3.62 15.89
C TYR A 150 -0.94 -3.82 14.38
N TYR A 151 0.04 -3.21 13.71
CA TYR A 151 0.28 -3.36 12.28
C TYR A 151 1.63 -4.01 12.04
N ASP A 152 1.62 -5.08 11.25
CA ASP A 152 2.79 -5.78 10.77
C ASP A 152 2.94 -5.52 9.27
N TYR A 153 4.02 -4.81 8.91
CA TYR A 153 4.33 -4.47 7.53
C TYR A 153 5.44 -5.36 7.01
N ASN A 154 5.23 -5.92 5.83
CA ASN A 154 6.25 -6.63 5.08
C ASN A 154 6.58 -5.83 3.81
N ASN A 155 7.87 -5.62 3.56
CA ASN A 155 8.37 -4.83 2.44
C ASN A 155 7.77 -3.41 2.41
N LEU A 156 7.76 -2.71 3.52
CA LEU A 156 7.24 -1.35 3.60
C LEU A 156 7.86 -0.49 2.49
N GLN A 157 7.02 0.10 1.65
CA GLN A 157 7.46 0.99 0.58
C GLN A 157 7.75 2.37 1.15
N TYR A 158 8.96 2.83 0.98
CA TYR A 158 9.43 4.11 1.47
C TYR A 158 10.00 4.95 0.33
N GLN A 159 9.58 6.20 0.24
CA GLN A 159 10.13 7.14 -0.72
C GLN A 159 11.34 7.84 -0.10
N ALA A 160 12.46 7.78 -0.80
CA ALA A 160 13.68 8.49 -0.45
C ALA A 160 14.07 9.46 -1.56
N THR A 161 14.65 10.59 -1.18
CA THR A 161 15.20 11.58 -2.10
C THR A 161 16.53 12.07 -1.55
N ASP A 162 17.56 12.03 -2.37
CA ASP A 162 18.83 12.64 -2.07
C ASP A 162 18.81 14.11 -2.57
N PRO A 163 18.83 15.09 -1.67
CA PRO A 163 18.75 16.50 -2.05
C PRO A 163 20.02 17.01 -2.73
N GLU A 164 21.16 16.34 -2.58
CA GLU A 164 22.45 16.79 -3.15
C GLU A 164 22.56 16.45 -4.63
N VAL A 165 21.98 15.31 -5.04
CA VAL A 165 22.03 14.83 -6.44
C VAL A 165 20.66 14.86 -7.13
N PHE A 166 19.62 15.36 -6.45
CA PHE A 166 18.23 15.35 -6.94
C PHE A 166 17.76 13.99 -7.45
N ASN A 167 18.29 12.93 -6.86
CA ASN A 167 17.95 11.56 -7.18
C ASN A 167 17.10 10.96 -6.06
N GLY A 168 16.12 10.17 -6.42
CA GLY A 168 15.23 9.56 -5.44
C GLY A 168 14.38 8.46 -6.05
N GLY A 169 13.64 7.78 -5.20
CA GLY A 169 12.76 6.72 -5.64
C GLY A 169 12.09 6.02 -4.48
N VAL A 170 11.41 4.94 -4.78
CA VAL A 170 10.75 4.06 -3.80
C VAL A 170 11.61 2.82 -3.60
N GLY A 171 11.88 2.50 -2.34
CA GLY A 171 12.50 1.25 -1.93
C GLY A 171 11.63 0.49 -0.93
N ASN A 172 12.05 -0.72 -0.60
CA ASN A 172 11.42 -1.54 0.45
C ASN A 172 12.34 -1.66 1.67
N ILE A 173 11.78 -1.64 2.86
CA ILE A 173 12.42 -1.92 4.15
C ILE A 173 11.61 -2.94 4.95
#